data_569631fab8e105ab14100f683cc3e846
#
_entry.id   569631fab8e105ab14100f683cc3e846
#
_cell.length_a   1.000
_cell.length_b   1.000
_cell.length_c   1.000
_cell.angle_alpha   90.00
_cell.angle_beta   90.00
_cell.angle_gamma   90.00
#
_symmetry.space_group_name_H-M   'P 1'
#
loop_
_entity.id
_entity.type
_entity.pdbx_description
1 polymer ?
#
loop_
_entity_poly.entity_id
_entity_poly.type
_entity_poly.pdbx_seq_one_letter_code
_entity_poly.pdbx_strand_id
1 'polypeptide(L)'
;MKKFFIFLFFILLNFNYLSALDVKEINYYKDNKAWLVNDNNLPIVAIKFAFKAGSGIDPIGKKGLASMTASLLDEGAGNYSAKEFKKILADNSITLNFNVSHDNFYIDLYTLKENLDLSFQLLDLALTKPTFKLEEINRIKGNIKLVLKQSYKDPNDISARLFREILFKDHPYQYDTLGVSEDIDKIEKKDLESFLNNNLTIEKLFVAASGDIKEAELKKYLKKYFVKFDNKKKVNEIPTHKKNINSEIFLHKKDLRQSSILFAGKGISRNDPYFYSAYVMNYILGGGGFFSRLTTEVREKRGLVYSVYSYLYRYDKYNFFSGGAQTSNENVVKVIKIIKGELIKVKKKGVTEEELKNAKNYLINSYVLRLDSNNKVASMLLNTQMDGLNTDFFEKRNDYINSVSLEDIKKVASRILDENQIFFLVIGNPIDLKNINKI
;
A
#
# COMPACT_ATOMS: atom_id res chain seq x y z
N MET A 1 -9.10 56.20 4.84
CA MET A 1 -8.39 55.14 5.54
C MET A 1 -9.30 54.18 6.30
N LYS A 2 -10.34 54.59 7.00
CA LYS A 2 -11.28 53.70 7.75
C LYS A 2 -12.05 52.71 6.86
N LYS A 3 -12.41 53.02 5.61
CA LYS A 3 -13.14 52.13 4.70
C LYS A 3 -12.26 51.03 4.08
N PHE A 4 -10.96 51.26 3.98
CA PHE A 4 -9.99 50.26 3.46
C PHE A 4 -9.73 49.14 4.50
N PHE A 5 -9.73 49.46 5.81
CA PHE A 5 -9.56 48.51 6.88
C PHE A 5 -10.75 47.56 7.06
N ILE A 6 -11.98 48.02 6.77
CA ILE A 6 -13.19 47.19 6.86
C ILE A 6 -13.21 46.16 5.70
N PHE A 7 -12.71 46.52 4.52
CA PHE A 7 -12.63 45.58 3.39
C PHE A 7 -11.58 44.48 3.59
N LEU A 8 -10.44 44.82 4.24
CA LEU A 8 -9.40 43.85 4.59
C LEU A 8 -9.88 42.88 5.71
N PHE A 9 -10.71 43.33 6.64
CA PHE A 9 -11.27 42.50 7.70
C PHE A 9 -12.30 41.49 7.19
N PHE A 10 -13.05 41.82 6.12
CA PHE A 10 -14.00 40.89 5.47
C PHE A 10 -13.30 39.83 4.62
N ILE A 11 -12.12 40.07 4.10
CA ILE A 11 -11.32 39.06 3.34
C ILE A 11 -10.74 38.02 4.30
N LEU A 12 -10.49 38.35 5.55
CA LEU A 12 -9.98 37.42 6.58
C LEU A 12 -11.04 36.49 7.18
N LEU A 13 -12.32 36.72 6.93
CA LEU A 13 -13.42 35.90 7.44
C LEU A 13 -13.90 34.79 6.48
N ASN A 14 -13.37 34.73 5.26
CA ASN A 14 -13.57 33.61 4.35
C ASN A 14 -12.47 32.55 4.46
N PHE A 15 -12.08 32.17 5.67
CA PHE A 15 -11.51 30.84 5.86
C PHE A 15 -12.63 29.84 5.64
N ASN A 16 -12.81 29.44 4.40
CA ASN A 16 -13.55 28.24 4.07
C ASN A 16 -13.03 27.15 4.99
N TYR A 17 -13.85 26.72 5.96
CA TYR A 17 -13.70 25.44 6.59
C TYR A 17 -13.48 24.46 5.44
N LEU A 18 -12.30 23.85 5.39
CA LEU A 18 -12.05 22.78 4.43
C LEU A 18 -13.13 21.76 4.70
N SER A 19 -14.17 21.74 3.87
CA SER A 19 -15.29 20.83 4.07
C SER A 19 -14.72 19.43 4.06
N ALA A 20 -15.05 18.66 5.07
CA ALA A 20 -14.80 17.22 5.06
C ALA A 20 -15.30 16.67 3.71
N LEU A 21 -14.62 15.69 3.15
CA LEU A 21 -15.07 15.05 1.91
C LEU A 21 -16.52 14.55 2.11
N ASP A 22 -17.45 15.02 1.28
CA ASP A 22 -18.83 14.50 1.25
C ASP A 22 -18.80 13.09 0.64
N VAL A 23 -18.57 12.10 1.49
CA VAL A 23 -18.48 10.70 1.08
C VAL A 23 -19.85 10.04 1.17
N LYS A 24 -20.38 9.65 0.03
CA LYS A 24 -21.64 8.93 -0.07
C LYS A 24 -21.43 7.44 -0.12
N GLU A 25 -22.17 6.71 0.70
CA GLU A 25 -22.22 5.26 0.69
C GLU A 25 -23.40 4.78 -0.19
N ILE A 26 -23.10 3.98 -1.21
CA ILE A 26 -24.05 3.51 -2.21
C ILE A 26 -24.23 2.00 -2.08
N ASN A 27 -25.36 1.57 -1.59
CA ASN A 27 -25.75 0.15 -1.62
C ASN A 27 -26.15 -0.24 -3.04
N TYR A 28 -25.38 -1.10 -3.69
CA TYR A 28 -25.64 -1.50 -5.07
C TYR A 28 -26.11 -2.94 -5.24
N TYR A 29 -25.74 -3.85 -4.32
CA TYR A 29 -26.21 -5.23 -4.37
C TYR A 29 -26.02 -5.92 -3.00
N LYS A 30 -27.09 -6.52 -2.42
CA LYS A 30 -27.06 -7.12 -1.06
C LYS A 30 -26.37 -6.16 -0.07
N ASP A 31 -25.36 -6.62 0.64
CA ASP A 31 -24.57 -5.82 1.59
C ASP A 31 -23.36 -5.10 0.94
N ASN A 32 -23.21 -5.22 -0.39
CA ASN A 32 -22.09 -4.61 -1.09
C ASN A 32 -22.31 -3.12 -1.30
N LYS A 33 -21.31 -2.36 -0.90
CA LYS A 33 -21.32 -0.91 -0.87
C LYS A 33 -20.18 -0.34 -1.72
N ALA A 34 -20.45 0.75 -2.39
CA ALA A 34 -19.45 1.59 -3.04
C ALA A 34 -19.41 2.95 -2.34
N TRP A 35 -18.23 3.56 -2.28
CA TRP A 35 -18.08 4.91 -1.78
C TRP A 35 -17.85 5.89 -2.91
N LEU A 36 -18.47 7.05 -2.82
CA LEU A 36 -18.43 8.07 -3.87
C LEU A 36 -18.18 9.46 -3.28
N VAL A 37 -17.23 10.19 -3.86
CA VAL A 37 -17.16 11.65 -3.80
C VAL A 37 -17.53 12.20 -5.18
N ASN A 38 -18.67 12.86 -5.29
CA ASN A 38 -19.08 13.50 -6.53
C ASN A 38 -18.35 14.85 -6.67
N ASP A 39 -17.57 15.00 -7.74
CA ASP A 39 -16.88 16.22 -8.11
C ASP A 39 -17.02 16.44 -9.62
N ASN A 40 -17.84 17.40 -10.01
CA ASN A 40 -18.14 17.73 -11.40
C ASN A 40 -17.37 18.96 -11.93
N ASN A 41 -16.32 19.41 -11.25
CA ASN A 41 -15.50 20.51 -11.70
C ASN A 41 -14.76 20.17 -13.01
N LEU A 42 -14.41 18.91 -13.20
CA LEU A 42 -13.83 18.38 -14.42
C LEU A 42 -14.64 17.17 -14.90
N PRO A 43 -14.81 16.97 -16.22
CA PRO A 43 -15.54 15.83 -16.76
C PRO A 43 -14.71 14.53 -16.70
N ILE A 44 -14.19 14.21 -15.53
CA ILE A 44 -13.29 13.09 -15.28
C ILE A 44 -13.86 12.20 -14.18
N VAL A 45 -13.75 10.89 -14.37
CA VAL A 45 -14.17 9.88 -13.40
C VAL A 45 -13.00 8.96 -13.07
N ALA A 46 -12.72 8.78 -11.79
CA ALA A 46 -11.79 7.81 -11.25
C ALA A 46 -12.55 6.77 -10.44
N ILE A 47 -12.43 5.49 -10.78
CA ILE A 47 -13.03 4.38 -10.04
C ILE A 47 -11.95 3.38 -9.70
N LYS A 48 -11.89 2.98 -8.45
CA LYS A 48 -10.96 2.00 -7.91
C LYS A 48 -11.74 0.80 -7.39
N PHE A 49 -11.25 -0.38 -7.76
CA PHE A 49 -11.80 -1.64 -7.27
C PHE A 49 -10.68 -2.43 -6.60
N ALA A 50 -11.01 -3.16 -5.54
CA ALA A 50 -10.12 -4.11 -4.91
C ALA A 50 -10.88 -5.39 -4.56
N PHE A 51 -10.40 -6.52 -5.07
CA PHE A 51 -10.86 -7.85 -4.65
C PHE A 51 -9.86 -8.41 -3.65
N LYS A 52 -10.31 -9.07 -2.58
CA LYS A 52 -9.47 -9.84 -1.65
C LYS A 52 -8.93 -11.10 -2.32
N ALA A 53 -8.09 -10.92 -3.34
CA ALA A 53 -7.59 -11.95 -4.22
C ALA A 53 -6.13 -11.66 -4.66
N GLY A 54 -5.26 -11.31 -3.70
CA GLY A 54 -3.85 -11.03 -3.96
C GLY A 54 -2.99 -12.27 -4.16
N SER A 55 -1.69 -12.07 -4.38
CA SER A 55 -0.73 -13.17 -4.63
C SER A 55 -0.56 -14.12 -3.43
N GLY A 56 -0.99 -13.70 -2.23
CA GLY A 56 -0.95 -14.56 -1.04
C GLY A 56 -1.81 -15.82 -1.14
N ILE A 57 -2.82 -15.83 -2.03
CA ILE A 57 -3.66 -17.01 -2.28
C ILE A 57 -3.16 -17.88 -3.43
N ASP A 58 -2.06 -17.53 -4.10
CA ASP A 58 -1.50 -18.31 -5.19
C ASP A 58 -1.18 -19.74 -4.73
N PRO A 59 -1.57 -20.78 -5.48
CA PRO A 59 -1.29 -22.16 -5.12
C PRO A 59 0.22 -22.42 -4.99
N ILE A 60 0.57 -23.42 -4.18
CA ILE A 60 1.95 -23.93 -4.14
C ILE A 60 2.30 -24.46 -5.53
N GLY A 61 3.49 -24.10 -6.01
CA GLY A 61 3.98 -24.45 -7.36
C GLY A 61 3.43 -23.57 -8.49
N LYS A 62 2.65 -22.51 -8.17
CA LYS A 62 2.15 -21.52 -9.13
C LYS A 62 2.22 -20.08 -8.59
N LYS A 63 3.27 -19.79 -7.82
CA LYS A 63 3.50 -18.43 -7.29
C LYS A 63 3.72 -17.44 -8.44
N GLY A 64 2.99 -16.32 -8.40
CA GLY A 64 2.92 -15.32 -9.46
C GLY A 64 1.65 -15.44 -10.33
N LEU A 65 0.75 -16.38 -10.03
CA LEU A 65 -0.49 -16.59 -10.81
C LEU A 65 -1.36 -15.33 -10.81
N ALA A 66 -1.60 -14.72 -9.66
CA ALA A 66 -2.39 -13.49 -9.55
C ALA A 66 -1.80 -12.36 -10.40
N SER A 67 -0.49 -12.12 -10.28
CA SER A 67 0.20 -11.06 -11.01
C SER A 67 0.25 -11.32 -12.51
N MET A 68 0.47 -12.57 -12.93
CA MET A 68 0.43 -12.95 -14.34
C MET A 68 -0.98 -12.79 -14.92
N THR A 69 -2.02 -13.14 -14.16
CA THR A 69 -3.42 -12.92 -14.55
C THR A 69 -3.68 -11.43 -14.76
N ALA A 70 -3.31 -10.58 -13.79
CA ALA A 70 -3.46 -9.13 -13.91
C ALA A 70 -2.76 -8.57 -15.16
N SER A 71 -1.52 -9.01 -15.43
CA SER A 71 -0.72 -8.56 -16.59
C SER A 71 -1.27 -9.00 -17.94
N LEU A 72 -2.25 -9.91 -17.97
CA LEU A 72 -2.82 -10.45 -19.21
C LEU A 72 -4.23 -9.92 -19.50
N LEU A 73 -4.87 -9.19 -18.60
CA LEU A 73 -6.26 -8.75 -18.79
C LEU A 73 -6.42 -7.66 -19.85
N ASP A 74 -5.39 -6.88 -20.12
CA ASP A 74 -5.36 -5.88 -21.19
C ASP A 74 -4.67 -6.38 -22.47
N GLU A 75 -4.27 -7.66 -22.50
CA GLU A 75 -3.62 -8.29 -23.63
C GLU A 75 -4.62 -9.01 -24.58
N GLY A 76 -5.78 -8.37 -24.76
CA GLY A 76 -6.86 -8.79 -25.64
C GLY A 76 -8.04 -9.42 -24.90
N ALA A 77 -9.25 -8.96 -25.25
CA ALA A 77 -10.49 -9.41 -24.62
C ALA A 77 -11.66 -9.39 -25.62
N GLY A 78 -12.57 -10.35 -25.50
CA GLY A 78 -13.67 -10.53 -26.44
C GLY A 78 -13.14 -10.80 -27.85
N ASN A 79 -13.52 -9.96 -28.80
CA ASN A 79 -13.07 -10.04 -30.19
C ASN A 79 -11.83 -9.16 -30.49
N TYR A 80 -11.34 -8.41 -29.50
CA TYR A 80 -10.21 -7.51 -29.68
C TYR A 80 -8.89 -8.23 -29.40
N SER A 81 -7.93 -8.07 -30.33
CA SER A 81 -6.53 -8.42 -30.07
C SER A 81 -5.91 -7.46 -29.02
N ALA A 82 -4.74 -7.81 -28.50
CA ALA A 82 -4.00 -6.95 -27.57
C ALA A 82 -3.77 -5.54 -28.13
N LYS A 83 -3.37 -5.45 -29.41
CA LYS A 83 -3.13 -4.16 -30.07
C LYS A 83 -4.42 -3.34 -30.24
N GLU A 84 -5.53 -3.97 -30.65
CA GLU A 84 -6.81 -3.29 -30.82
C GLU A 84 -7.37 -2.82 -29.47
N PHE A 85 -7.32 -3.68 -28.45
CA PHE A 85 -7.78 -3.33 -27.11
C PHE A 85 -7.05 -2.12 -26.55
N LYS A 86 -5.71 -2.12 -26.59
CA LYS A 86 -4.87 -1.00 -26.16
C LYS A 86 -5.10 0.26 -27.01
N LYS A 87 -5.32 0.10 -28.31
CA LYS A 87 -5.64 1.22 -29.19
C LYS A 87 -6.97 1.88 -28.80
N ILE A 88 -8.01 1.08 -28.55
CA ILE A 88 -9.32 1.62 -28.14
C ILE A 88 -9.20 2.38 -26.80
N LEU A 89 -8.47 1.85 -25.81
CA LEU A 89 -8.20 2.54 -24.55
C LEU A 89 -7.53 3.90 -24.80
N ALA A 90 -6.46 3.90 -25.61
CA ALA A 90 -5.68 5.12 -25.89
C ALA A 90 -6.49 6.17 -26.66
N ASP A 91 -7.18 5.78 -27.73
CA ASP A 91 -7.97 6.67 -28.60
C ASP A 91 -9.11 7.36 -27.81
N ASN A 92 -9.61 6.72 -26.74
CA ASN A 92 -10.70 7.24 -25.89
C ASN A 92 -10.21 7.80 -24.54
N SER A 93 -8.92 7.99 -24.35
CA SER A 93 -8.36 8.50 -23.08
C SER A 93 -8.81 7.69 -21.86
N ILE A 94 -8.93 6.36 -22.02
CA ILE A 94 -9.28 5.43 -20.95
C ILE A 94 -8.00 4.82 -20.38
N THR A 95 -7.79 4.97 -19.09
CA THR A 95 -6.76 4.25 -18.35
C THR A 95 -7.42 3.10 -17.61
N LEU A 96 -7.02 1.89 -17.91
CA LEU A 96 -7.47 0.66 -17.26
C LEU A 96 -6.24 -0.16 -16.86
N ASN A 97 -5.94 -0.18 -15.55
CA ASN A 97 -4.78 -0.88 -15.02
C ASN A 97 -5.21 -1.99 -14.06
N PHE A 98 -4.47 -3.09 -14.08
CA PHE A 98 -4.64 -4.23 -13.19
C PHE A 98 -3.35 -4.45 -12.40
N ASN A 99 -3.45 -4.47 -11.08
CA ASN A 99 -2.30 -4.60 -10.18
C ASN A 99 -2.59 -5.60 -9.06
N VAL A 100 -1.54 -6.17 -8.49
CA VAL A 100 -1.65 -7.16 -7.42
C VAL A 100 -0.74 -6.81 -6.27
N SER A 101 -1.28 -6.84 -5.04
CA SER A 101 -0.51 -6.92 -3.82
C SER A 101 -0.56 -8.34 -3.24
N HIS A 102 0.01 -8.55 -2.07
CA HIS A 102 -0.13 -9.85 -1.40
C HIS A 102 -1.58 -10.17 -1.02
N ASP A 103 -2.36 -9.14 -0.65
CA ASP A 103 -3.73 -9.32 -0.15
C ASP A 103 -4.82 -9.09 -1.20
N ASN A 104 -4.56 -8.21 -2.18
CA ASN A 104 -5.61 -7.69 -3.04
C ASN A 104 -5.22 -7.70 -4.51
N PHE A 105 -6.24 -7.89 -5.34
CA PHE A 105 -6.22 -7.64 -6.78
C PHE A 105 -6.91 -6.30 -7.04
N TYR A 106 -6.21 -5.34 -7.62
CA TYR A 106 -6.68 -3.98 -7.84
C TYR A 106 -7.01 -3.75 -9.31
N ILE A 107 -8.04 -2.90 -9.54
CA ILE A 107 -8.37 -2.37 -10.85
C ILE A 107 -8.52 -0.86 -10.73
N ASP A 108 -7.78 -0.15 -11.56
CA ASP A 108 -7.82 1.30 -11.64
C ASP A 108 -8.46 1.70 -12.96
N LEU A 109 -9.63 2.31 -12.91
CA LEU A 109 -10.32 2.88 -14.06
C LEU A 109 -10.31 4.40 -13.95
N TYR A 110 -9.75 5.08 -14.96
CA TYR A 110 -9.75 6.54 -15.06
C TYR A 110 -10.12 6.93 -16.48
N THR A 111 -11.11 7.82 -16.63
CA THR A 111 -11.68 8.12 -17.93
C THR A 111 -12.37 9.49 -17.95
N LEU A 112 -12.61 10.01 -19.16
CA LEU A 112 -13.56 11.10 -19.35
C LEU A 112 -14.98 10.61 -19.14
N LYS A 113 -15.85 11.48 -18.65
CA LYS A 113 -17.28 11.21 -18.41
C LYS A 113 -17.98 10.62 -19.63
N GLU A 114 -17.74 11.16 -20.82
CA GLU A 114 -18.34 10.73 -22.08
C GLU A 114 -17.98 9.30 -22.46
N ASN A 115 -16.81 8.81 -22.03
CA ASN A 115 -16.29 7.48 -22.32
C ASN A 115 -16.59 6.44 -21.21
N LEU A 116 -17.37 6.82 -20.20
CA LEU A 116 -17.61 5.96 -19.04
C LEU A 116 -18.30 4.64 -19.41
N ASP A 117 -19.29 4.67 -20.30
CA ASP A 117 -20.01 3.46 -20.75
C ASP A 117 -19.07 2.50 -21.51
N LEU A 118 -18.27 3.03 -22.43
CA LEU A 118 -17.24 2.26 -23.14
C LEU A 118 -16.20 1.68 -22.18
N SER A 119 -15.77 2.47 -21.18
CA SER A 119 -14.82 2.04 -20.16
C SER A 119 -15.29 0.83 -19.37
N PHE A 120 -16.56 0.84 -18.94
CA PHE A 120 -17.17 -0.32 -18.27
C PHE A 120 -17.36 -1.53 -19.19
N GLN A 121 -17.66 -1.33 -20.48
CA GLN A 121 -17.73 -2.43 -21.45
C GLN A 121 -16.35 -3.09 -21.62
N LEU A 122 -15.29 -2.31 -21.78
CA LEU A 122 -13.92 -2.84 -21.90
C LEU A 122 -13.45 -3.54 -20.62
N LEU A 123 -13.74 -2.94 -19.45
CA LEU A 123 -13.46 -3.58 -18.17
C LEU A 123 -14.19 -4.93 -18.04
N ASP A 124 -15.45 -4.97 -18.42
CA ASP A 124 -16.21 -6.22 -18.41
C ASP A 124 -15.63 -7.29 -19.33
N LEU A 125 -15.26 -6.91 -20.54
CA LEU A 125 -14.59 -7.85 -21.48
C LEU A 125 -13.28 -8.37 -20.90
N ALA A 126 -12.45 -7.48 -20.33
CA ALA A 126 -11.18 -7.86 -19.71
C ALA A 126 -11.37 -8.88 -18.57
N LEU A 127 -12.40 -8.70 -17.74
CA LEU A 127 -12.64 -9.57 -16.58
C LEU A 127 -13.37 -10.88 -16.92
N THR A 128 -14.22 -10.89 -17.97
CA THR A 128 -15.10 -12.03 -18.27
C THR A 128 -14.73 -12.81 -19.53
N LYS A 129 -14.02 -12.18 -20.47
CA LYS A 129 -13.66 -12.76 -21.76
C LYS A 129 -12.23 -12.43 -22.19
N PRO A 130 -11.23 -12.52 -21.27
CA PRO A 130 -9.84 -12.34 -21.69
C PRO A 130 -9.46 -13.44 -22.68
N THR A 131 -8.71 -13.10 -23.72
CA THR A 131 -8.37 -14.09 -24.77
C THR A 131 -7.34 -15.10 -24.29
N PHE A 132 -6.42 -14.70 -23.43
CA PHE A 132 -5.31 -15.52 -22.95
C PHE A 132 -4.64 -16.30 -24.09
N LYS A 133 -4.28 -15.61 -25.19
CA LYS A 133 -3.59 -16.23 -26.30
C LYS A 133 -2.21 -16.73 -25.87
N LEU A 134 -1.80 -17.87 -26.40
CA LEU A 134 -0.53 -18.51 -26.04
C LEU A 134 0.68 -17.59 -26.29
N GLU A 135 0.63 -16.81 -27.36
CA GLU A 135 1.66 -15.83 -27.70
C GLU A 135 1.82 -14.79 -26.57
N GLU A 136 0.71 -14.20 -26.11
CA GLU A 136 0.72 -13.20 -25.02
C GLU A 136 1.13 -13.82 -23.69
N ILE A 137 0.65 -15.03 -23.40
CA ILE A 137 1.08 -15.79 -22.21
C ILE A 137 2.59 -15.98 -22.22
N ASN A 138 3.17 -16.43 -23.32
CA ASN A 138 4.62 -16.66 -23.43
C ASN A 138 5.41 -15.35 -23.33
N ARG A 139 4.92 -14.28 -23.94
CA ARG A 139 5.53 -12.96 -23.85
C ARG A 139 5.53 -12.43 -22.42
N ILE A 140 4.41 -12.51 -21.72
CA ILE A 140 4.30 -12.05 -20.30
C ILE A 140 5.15 -12.94 -19.39
N LYS A 141 5.17 -14.26 -19.58
CA LYS A 141 6.11 -15.15 -18.84
C LYS A 141 7.56 -14.71 -19.03
N GLY A 142 7.96 -14.43 -20.27
CA GLY A 142 9.31 -13.95 -20.57
C GLY A 142 9.64 -12.64 -19.86
N ASN A 143 8.72 -11.69 -19.87
CA ASN A 143 8.88 -10.41 -19.18
C ASN A 143 9.00 -10.57 -17.66
N ILE A 144 8.12 -11.34 -17.03
CA ILE A 144 8.16 -11.59 -15.57
C ILE A 144 9.50 -12.26 -15.19
N LYS A 145 9.92 -13.30 -15.94
CA LYS A 145 11.19 -13.99 -15.70
C LYS A 145 12.39 -13.07 -15.85
N LEU A 146 12.36 -12.14 -16.81
CA LEU A 146 13.41 -11.13 -16.97
C LEU A 146 13.48 -10.20 -15.75
N VAL A 147 12.33 -9.69 -15.29
CA VAL A 147 12.25 -8.85 -14.07
C VAL A 147 12.76 -9.62 -12.85
N LEU A 148 12.31 -10.85 -12.63
CA LEU A 148 12.79 -11.72 -11.55
C LEU A 148 14.31 -11.95 -11.64
N LYS A 149 14.85 -12.23 -12.83
CA LYS A 149 16.30 -12.40 -13.02
C LYS A 149 17.09 -11.12 -12.69
N GLN A 150 16.55 -9.95 -12.99
CA GLN A 150 17.16 -8.66 -12.65
C GLN A 150 17.11 -8.42 -11.15
N SER A 151 15.97 -8.72 -10.50
CA SER A 151 15.78 -8.53 -9.05
C SER A 151 16.77 -9.35 -8.20
N TYR A 152 17.22 -10.51 -8.67
CA TYR A 152 18.27 -11.29 -8.00
C TYR A 152 19.66 -10.62 -8.02
N LYS A 153 19.86 -9.57 -8.82
CA LYS A 153 21.11 -8.82 -8.91
C LYS A 153 21.06 -7.47 -8.21
N ASP A 154 19.89 -6.84 -8.16
CA ASP A 154 19.72 -5.55 -7.52
C ASP A 154 19.79 -5.67 -5.99
N PRO A 155 20.64 -4.87 -5.31
CA PRO A 155 20.78 -4.94 -3.85
C PRO A 155 19.50 -4.63 -3.07
N ASN A 156 18.64 -3.75 -3.57
CA ASN A 156 17.39 -3.38 -2.90
C ASN A 156 16.39 -4.54 -2.98
N ASP A 157 16.27 -5.17 -4.16
CA ASP A 157 15.38 -6.31 -4.38
C ASP A 157 15.85 -7.53 -3.57
N ILE A 158 17.17 -7.78 -3.51
CA ILE A 158 17.75 -8.80 -2.64
C ILE A 158 17.39 -8.52 -1.19
N SER A 159 17.53 -7.27 -0.75
CA SER A 159 17.19 -6.84 0.60
C SER A 159 15.71 -7.07 0.91
N ALA A 160 14.82 -6.68 0.02
CA ALA A 160 13.38 -6.86 0.17
C ALA A 160 12.98 -8.35 0.19
N ARG A 161 13.59 -9.17 -0.66
CA ARG A 161 13.35 -10.62 -0.69
C ARG A 161 13.81 -11.30 0.60
N LEU A 162 15.05 -11.12 1.01
CA LEU A 162 15.60 -11.70 2.25
C LEU A 162 14.82 -11.22 3.49
N PHE A 163 14.42 -9.96 3.51
CA PHE A 163 13.59 -9.42 4.56
C PHE A 163 12.24 -10.16 4.67
N ARG A 164 11.57 -10.41 3.53
CA ARG A 164 10.32 -11.19 3.51
C ARG A 164 10.55 -12.65 3.91
N GLU A 165 11.62 -13.29 3.44
CA GLU A 165 11.98 -14.67 3.80
C GLU A 165 12.24 -14.83 5.32
N ILE A 166 12.85 -13.84 5.96
CA ILE A 166 13.06 -13.83 7.42
C ILE A 166 11.74 -13.58 8.15
N LEU A 167 11.01 -12.52 7.77
CA LEU A 167 9.82 -12.08 8.48
C LEU A 167 8.66 -13.06 8.31
N PHE A 168 8.49 -13.62 7.10
CA PHE A 168 7.35 -14.42 6.70
C PHE A 168 7.71 -15.87 6.36
N LYS A 169 8.76 -16.42 7.00
CA LYS A 169 9.14 -17.82 6.77
C LYS A 169 7.95 -18.76 6.88
N ASP A 170 7.81 -19.66 5.91
CA ASP A 170 6.73 -20.65 5.80
C ASP A 170 5.31 -20.06 5.65
N HIS A 171 5.21 -18.78 5.27
CA HIS A 171 3.96 -18.09 5.01
C HIS A 171 3.91 -17.57 3.56
N PRO A 172 2.73 -17.48 2.89
CA PRO A 172 2.64 -16.99 1.50
C PRO A 172 3.28 -15.60 1.27
N TYR A 173 3.31 -14.73 2.26
CA TYR A 173 3.93 -13.40 2.15
C TYR A 173 5.46 -13.42 1.99
N GLN A 174 6.12 -14.56 2.15
CA GLN A 174 7.56 -14.66 1.90
C GLN A 174 7.93 -14.50 0.43
N TYR A 175 7.02 -14.86 -0.47
CA TYR A 175 7.25 -14.77 -1.91
C TYR A 175 7.02 -13.34 -2.43
N ASP A 176 7.69 -13.00 -3.53
CA ASP A 176 7.35 -11.79 -4.27
C ASP A 176 5.95 -11.92 -4.90
N THR A 177 5.28 -10.81 -5.14
CA THR A 177 3.98 -10.83 -5.85
C THR A 177 4.11 -11.34 -7.28
N LEU A 178 5.28 -11.16 -7.91
CA LEU A 178 5.60 -11.72 -9.23
C LEU A 178 5.89 -13.23 -9.19
N GLY A 179 5.99 -13.83 -7.99
CA GLY A 179 6.22 -15.24 -7.80
C GLY A 179 7.69 -15.65 -7.90
N VAL A 180 7.92 -16.86 -8.38
CA VAL A 180 9.26 -17.44 -8.62
C VAL A 180 9.35 -18.00 -10.03
N SER A 181 10.53 -17.94 -10.63
CA SER A 181 10.75 -18.25 -12.06
C SER A 181 10.27 -19.66 -12.44
N GLU A 182 10.52 -20.64 -11.58
CA GLU A 182 10.17 -22.05 -11.81
C GLU A 182 8.65 -22.29 -11.78
N ASP A 183 7.91 -21.47 -11.06
CA ASP A 183 6.45 -21.57 -10.98
C ASP A 183 5.78 -20.85 -12.14
N ILE A 184 6.36 -19.73 -12.62
CA ILE A 184 5.86 -19.00 -13.79
C ILE A 184 5.78 -19.90 -15.02
N ASP A 185 6.76 -20.77 -15.23
CA ASP A 185 6.76 -21.71 -16.37
C ASP A 185 5.58 -22.70 -16.32
N LYS A 186 5.13 -23.08 -15.13
CA LYS A 186 4.05 -24.05 -14.90
C LYS A 186 2.63 -23.46 -15.01
N ILE A 187 2.49 -22.12 -15.03
CA ILE A 187 1.18 -21.47 -15.14
C ILE A 187 0.66 -21.66 -16.57
N GLU A 188 -0.54 -22.20 -16.70
CA GLU A 188 -1.22 -22.45 -17.97
C GLU A 188 -2.49 -21.58 -18.08
N LYS A 189 -3.05 -21.48 -19.28
CA LYS A 189 -4.30 -20.76 -19.56
C LYS A 189 -5.42 -21.14 -18.59
N LYS A 190 -5.61 -22.45 -18.32
CA LYS A 190 -6.64 -22.94 -17.39
C LYS A 190 -6.48 -22.40 -15.96
N ASP A 191 -5.23 -22.11 -15.54
CA ASP A 191 -4.98 -21.56 -14.19
C ASP A 191 -5.41 -20.10 -14.12
N LEU A 192 -5.13 -19.31 -15.17
CA LEU A 192 -5.55 -17.92 -15.31
C LEU A 192 -7.08 -17.80 -15.32
N GLU A 193 -7.75 -18.63 -16.12
CA GLU A 193 -9.23 -18.71 -16.17
C GLU A 193 -9.81 -19.14 -14.80
N SER A 194 -9.19 -20.13 -14.17
CA SER A 194 -9.60 -20.60 -12.84
C SER A 194 -9.41 -19.52 -11.78
N PHE A 195 -8.31 -18.75 -11.86
CA PHE A 195 -8.06 -17.64 -10.93
C PHE A 195 -9.20 -16.59 -11.00
N LEU A 196 -9.54 -16.12 -12.19
CA LEU A 196 -10.62 -15.14 -12.39
C LEU A 196 -11.96 -15.68 -11.88
N ASN A 197 -12.31 -16.89 -12.28
CA ASN A 197 -13.63 -17.49 -11.98
C ASN A 197 -13.82 -17.83 -10.48
N ASN A 198 -12.73 -18.10 -9.76
CA ASN A 198 -12.84 -18.59 -8.38
C ASN A 198 -12.53 -17.50 -7.34
N ASN A 199 -11.72 -16.48 -7.68
CA ASN A 199 -11.22 -15.55 -6.67
C ASN A 199 -11.80 -14.13 -6.79
N LEU A 200 -12.25 -13.70 -7.98
CA LEU A 200 -12.92 -12.40 -8.11
C LEU A 200 -14.42 -12.57 -7.76
N THR A 201 -14.76 -12.34 -6.50
CA THR A 201 -16.13 -12.49 -6.00
C THR A 201 -16.64 -11.16 -5.48
N ILE A 202 -17.94 -10.89 -5.69
CA ILE A 202 -18.57 -9.63 -5.28
C ILE A 202 -18.55 -9.44 -3.75
N GLU A 203 -18.61 -10.52 -2.98
CA GLU A 203 -18.56 -10.47 -1.50
C GLU A 203 -17.20 -9.95 -0.97
N LYS A 204 -16.16 -10.05 -1.78
CA LYS A 204 -14.80 -9.61 -1.46
C LYS A 204 -14.37 -8.38 -2.26
N LEU A 205 -15.34 -7.66 -2.84
CA LEU A 205 -15.12 -6.48 -3.68
C LEU A 205 -15.35 -5.19 -2.88
N PHE A 206 -14.33 -4.34 -2.87
CA PHE A 206 -14.41 -2.95 -2.44
C PHE A 206 -14.42 -2.04 -3.66
N VAL A 207 -15.23 -0.97 -3.61
CA VAL A 207 -15.35 -0.02 -4.72
C VAL A 207 -15.36 1.40 -4.18
N ALA A 208 -14.53 2.26 -4.78
CA ALA A 208 -14.53 3.69 -4.49
C ALA A 208 -14.43 4.50 -5.79
N ALA A 209 -15.18 5.59 -5.85
CA ALA A 209 -15.21 6.47 -7.01
C ALA A 209 -15.08 7.94 -6.58
N SER A 210 -14.48 8.75 -7.46
CA SER A 210 -14.48 10.20 -7.34
C SER A 210 -14.52 10.83 -8.73
N GLY A 211 -15.25 11.93 -8.87
CA GLY A 211 -15.37 12.67 -10.11
C GLY A 211 -16.80 12.91 -10.57
N ASP A 212 -16.95 13.22 -11.86
CA ASP A 212 -18.24 13.54 -12.47
C ASP A 212 -19.08 12.27 -12.73
N ILE A 213 -19.52 11.64 -11.66
CA ILE A 213 -20.44 10.50 -11.70
C ILE A 213 -21.48 10.61 -10.58
N LYS A 214 -22.76 10.44 -10.91
CA LYS A 214 -23.85 10.46 -9.93
C LYS A 214 -24.05 9.09 -9.27
N GLU A 215 -24.61 9.08 -8.06
CA GLU A 215 -24.90 7.84 -7.32
C GLU A 215 -25.70 6.82 -8.13
N ALA A 216 -26.81 7.27 -8.77
CA ALA A 216 -27.67 6.40 -9.56
C ALA A 216 -26.93 5.79 -10.76
N GLU A 217 -26.01 6.54 -11.35
CA GLU A 217 -25.21 6.13 -12.48
C GLU A 217 -24.16 5.08 -12.06
N LEU A 218 -23.38 5.35 -11.00
CA LEU A 218 -22.43 4.38 -10.45
C LEU A 218 -23.14 3.08 -10.04
N LYS A 219 -24.27 3.21 -9.33
CA LYS A 219 -25.10 2.05 -8.94
C LYS A 219 -25.57 1.23 -10.15
N LYS A 220 -25.98 1.88 -11.23
CA LYS A 220 -26.39 1.22 -12.49
C LYS A 220 -25.25 0.41 -13.08
N TYR A 221 -24.04 1.00 -13.19
CA TYR A 221 -22.87 0.30 -13.74
C TYR A 221 -22.45 -0.87 -12.86
N LEU A 222 -22.38 -0.68 -11.54
CA LEU A 222 -22.00 -1.75 -10.62
C LEU A 222 -23.00 -2.91 -10.66
N LYS A 223 -24.31 -2.63 -10.70
CA LYS A 223 -25.32 -3.69 -10.88
C LYS A 223 -25.17 -4.42 -12.21
N LYS A 224 -24.99 -3.69 -13.31
CA LYS A 224 -24.90 -4.29 -14.66
C LYS A 224 -23.69 -5.18 -14.82
N TYR A 225 -22.52 -4.77 -14.29
CA TYR A 225 -21.24 -5.41 -14.62
C TYR A 225 -20.67 -6.26 -13.50
N PHE A 226 -21.02 -6.06 -12.23
CA PHE A 226 -20.38 -6.77 -11.12
C PHE A 226 -21.28 -7.78 -10.40
N VAL A 227 -22.59 -7.73 -10.51
CA VAL A 227 -23.50 -8.71 -9.86
C VAL A 227 -23.23 -10.16 -10.33
N LYS A 228 -22.77 -10.34 -11.55
CA LYS A 228 -22.38 -11.67 -12.08
C LYS A 228 -21.23 -12.34 -11.34
N PHE A 229 -20.43 -11.59 -10.56
CA PHE A 229 -19.40 -12.13 -9.69
C PHE A 229 -19.94 -12.64 -8.33
N ASP A 230 -21.27 -12.73 -8.18
CA ASP A 230 -21.95 -13.40 -7.04
C ASP A 230 -21.85 -14.92 -7.20
N ASN A 231 -20.63 -15.42 -7.18
CA ASN A 231 -20.35 -16.85 -7.24
C ASN A 231 -20.02 -17.34 -5.81
N LYS A 232 -20.80 -18.29 -5.32
CA LYS A 232 -20.66 -18.87 -3.97
C LYS A 232 -19.47 -19.85 -3.85
N LYS A 233 -18.43 -19.73 -4.68
CA LYS A 233 -17.28 -20.62 -4.58
C LYS A 233 -16.44 -20.24 -3.36
N LYS A 234 -15.91 -21.26 -2.67
CA LYS A 234 -15.01 -21.08 -1.55
C LYS A 234 -13.71 -20.45 -2.05
N VAL A 235 -13.50 -19.18 -1.74
CA VAL A 235 -12.27 -18.47 -2.07
C VAL A 235 -11.17 -18.93 -1.13
N ASN A 236 -9.99 -19.18 -1.67
CA ASN A 236 -8.81 -19.43 -0.85
C ASN A 236 -8.54 -18.24 0.07
N GLU A 237 -8.11 -18.55 1.30
CA GLU A 237 -7.78 -17.52 2.29
C GLU A 237 -6.29 -17.57 2.62
N ILE A 238 -5.72 -16.40 2.83
CA ILE A 238 -4.36 -16.28 3.31
C ILE A 238 -4.37 -16.68 4.80
N PRO A 239 -3.51 -17.62 5.23
CA PRO A 239 -3.44 -18.01 6.63
C PRO A 239 -2.97 -16.85 7.52
N THR A 240 -3.33 -16.89 8.81
CA THR A 240 -2.81 -15.90 9.77
C THR A 240 -1.34 -16.19 10.07
N HIS A 241 -0.49 -15.17 9.98
CA HIS A 241 0.92 -15.30 10.36
C HIS A 241 1.08 -15.14 11.87
N LYS A 242 1.75 -16.11 12.52
CA LYS A 242 1.89 -16.16 14.00
C LYS A 242 3.34 -16.10 14.47
N LYS A 243 4.28 -15.80 13.59
CA LYS A 243 5.71 -15.82 13.96
C LYS A 243 6.03 -14.68 14.94
N ASN A 244 6.72 -15.02 16.02
CA ASN A 244 7.33 -14.04 16.90
C ASN A 244 8.66 -13.57 16.29
N ILE A 245 8.90 -12.28 16.37
CA ILE A 245 10.17 -11.67 15.99
C ILE A 245 11.09 -11.71 17.22
N ASN A 246 12.30 -12.22 17.02
CA ASN A 246 13.37 -12.18 18.03
C ASN A 246 14.41 -11.11 17.67
N SER A 247 15.13 -10.59 18.66
CA SER A 247 16.22 -9.64 18.43
C SER A 247 17.44 -10.36 17.91
N GLU A 248 17.58 -10.38 16.59
CA GLU A 248 18.69 -11.01 15.86
C GLU A 248 19.27 -10.05 14.84
N ILE A 249 20.54 -10.27 14.45
CA ILE A 249 21.14 -9.57 13.33
C ILE A 249 21.50 -10.60 12.25
N PHE A 250 20.86 -10.48 11.11
CA PHE A 250 21.12 -11.29 9.93
C PHE A 250 22.08 -10.56 9.00
N LEU A 251 23.07 -11.27 8.46
CA LEU A 251 24.02 -10.73 7.49
C LEU A 251 24.02 -11.55 6.21
N HIS A 252 23.63 -10.92 5.11
CA HIS A 252 23.91 -11.39 3.77
C HIS A 252 25.15 -10.68 3.23
N LYS A 253 26.29 -11.39 3.23
CA LYS A 253 27.56 -10.82 2.78
C LYS A 253 27.56 -10.64 1.27
N LYS A 254 27.74 -9.41 0.82
CA LYS A 254 27.85 -9.04 -0.59
C LYS A 254 28.87 -7.91 -0.72
N ASP A 255 29.72 -7.99 -1.73
CA ASP A 255 30.70 -6.93 -2.01
C ASP A 255 29.99 -5.72 -2.62
N LEU A 256 29.65 -4.77 -1.76
CA LEU A 256 28.97 -3.51 -2.09
C LEU A 256 29.74 -2.35 -1.45
N ARG A 257 29.74 -1.20 -2.11
CA ARG A 257 30.34 0.04 -1.56
C ARG A 257 29.64 0.52 -0.29
N GLN A 258 28.35 0.26 -0.17
CA GLN A 258 27.53 0.60 0.98
C GLN A 258 26.72 -0.62 1.42
N SER A 259 26.44 -0.70 2.71
CA SER A 259 25.53 -1.70 3.27
C SER A 259 24.13 -1.14 3.41
N SER A 260 23.13 -1.95 3.04
CA SER A 260 21.73 -1.71 3.37
C SER A 260 21.42 -2.32 4.73
N ILE A 261 20.73 -1.58 5.57
CA ILE A 261 20.24 -2.00 6.89
C ILE A 261 18.71 -1.94 6.84
N LEU A 262 18.05 -3.06 7.08
CA LEU A 262 16.60 -3.13 7.31
C LEU A 262 16.36 -3.62 8.73
N PHE A 263 15.28 -3.17 9.35
CA PHE A 263 14.85 -3.67 10.64
C PHE A 263 13.34 -3.84 10.69
N ALA A 264 12.86 -4.80 11.48
CA ALA A 264 11.45 -4.95 11.75
C ALA A 264 11.19 -5.43 13.17
N GLY A 265 10.04 -5.01 13.67
CA GLY A 265 9.47 -5.39 14.95
C GLY A 265 7.97 -5.56 14.87
N LYS A 266 7.34 -5.80 16.00
CA LYS A 266 5.89 -5.94 16.11
C LYS A 266 5.18 -4.70 15.59
N GLY A 267 4.11 -4.88 14.83
CA GLY A 267 3.24 -3.81 14.36
C GLY A 267 1.98 -3.63 15.18
N ILE A 268 1.05 -2.84 14.64
CA ILE A 268 -0.24 -2.55 15.26
C ILE A 268 -1.36 -2.67 14.22
N SER A 269 -2.48 -3.24 14.62
CA SER A 269 -3.67 -3.33 13.77
C SER A 269 -4.30 -1.96 13.57
N ARG A 270 -4.97 -1.78 12.42
CA ARG A 270 -5.72 -0.54 12.13
C ARG A 270 -6.85 -0.29 13.13
N ASN A 271 -7.44 -1.37 13.63
CA ASN A 271 -8.56 -1.31 14.59
C ASN A 271 -8.11 -1.26 16.05
N ASP A 272 -6.80 -1.19 16.33
CA ASP A 272 -6.28 -1.03 17.69
C ASP A 272 -6.58 0.39 18.18
N PRO A 273 -7.10 0.56 19.43
CA PRO A 273 -7.38 1.89 19.99
C PRO A 273 -6.19 2.84 20.00
N TYR A 274 -4.97 2.30 20.06
CA TYR A 274 -3.72 3.08 20.04
C TYR A 274 -3.12 3.25 18.63
N PHE A 275 -3.88 2.96 17.58
CA PHE A 275 -3.36 3.08 16.22
C PHE A 275 -2.86 4.49 15.89
N TYR A 276 -3.63 5.53 16.25
CA TYR A 276 -3.23 6.92 16.01
C TYR A 276 -2.04 7.34 16.85
N SER A 277 -1.93 6.83 18.06
CA SER A 277 -0.74 7.03 18.89
C SER A 277 0.50 6.42 18.26
N ALA A 278 0.39 5.22 17.70
CA ALA A 278 1.47 4.59 16.92
C ALA A 278 1.78 5.36 15.64
N TYR A 279 0.78 5.87 14.94
CA TYR A 279 0.94 6.65 13.72
C TYR A 279 1.70 7.96 13.98
N VAL A 280 1.31 8.70 15.02
CA VAL A 280 2.01 9.94 15.45
C VAL A 280 3.41 9.61 15.95
N MET A 281 3.56 8.58 16.78
CA MET A 281 4.86 8.10 17.26
C MET A 281 5.81 7.76 16.09
N ASN A 282 5.33 7.01 15.10
CA ASN A 282 6.14 6.65 13.95
C ASN A 282 6.53 7.88 13.12
N TYR A 283 5.63 8.86 12.97
CA TYR A 283 5.96 10.12 12.30
C TYR A 283 7.13 10.82 12.99
N ILE A 284 7.10 10.94 14.33
CA ILE A 284 8.18 11.55 15.12
C ILE A 284 9.47 10.74 15.03
N LEU A 285 9.38 9.41 15.06
CA LEU A 285 10.54 8.53 15.09
C LEU A 285 11.29 8.50 13.76
N GLY A 286 10.61 8.15 12.64
CA GLY A 286 11.27 7.96 11.34
C GLY A 286 10.38 8.22 10.12
N GLY A 287 9.07 8.44 10.31
CA GLY A 287 8.11 8.69 9.23
C GLY A 287 8.01 10.15 8.79
N GLY A 288 8.51 11.08 9.57
CA GLY A 288 8.43 12.53 9.34
C GLY A 288 9.53 13.11 8.44
N GLY A 289 10.26 12.29 7.70
CA GLY A 289 11.34 12.74 6.84
C GLY A 289 12.42 13.52 7.61
N PHE A 290 12.75 14.72 7.18
CA PHE A 290 13.77 15.58 7.82
C PHE A 290 13.46 15.97 9.26
N PHE A 291 12.22 15.94 9.67
CA PHE A 291 11.80 16.30 11.03
C PHE A 291 11.76 15.12 11.99
N SER A 292 12.15 13.91 11.54
CA SER A 292 12.14 12.73 12.39
C SER A 292 13.42 12.59 13.20
N ARG A 293 13.30 11.96 14.39
CA ARG A 293 14.45 11.70 15.28
C ARG A 293 15.55 10.89 14.59
N LEU A 294 15.18 9.85 13.85
CA LEU A 294 16.18 9.03 13.14
C LEU A 294 16.96 9.87 12.13
N THR A 295 16.29 10.72 11.34
CA THR A 295 16.98 11.59 10.39
C THR A 295 17.89 12.59 11.09
N THR A 296 17.40 13.24 12.14
CA THR A 296 18.20 14.18 12.93
C THR A 296 19.43 13.52 13.56
N GLU A 297 19.26 12.34 14.17
CA GLU A 297 20.36 11.70 14.91
C GLU A 297 21.37 10.99 13.99
N VAL A 298 20.92 10.35 12.91
CA VAL A 298 21.79 9.54 12.05
C VAL A 298 22.37 10.35 10.89
N ARG A 299 21.53 11.20 10.26
CA ARG A 299 21.90 11.97 9.09
C ARG A 299 22.44 13.37 9.45
N GLU A 300 21.61 14.23 10.07
CA GLU A 300 21.94 15.63 10.22
C GLU A 300 23.10 15.85 11.20
N LYS A 301 23.04 15.25 12.39
CA LYS A 301 24.09 15.42 13.40
C LYS A 301 25.37 14.64 13.11
N ARG A 302 25.33 13.56 12.31
CA ARG A 302 26.47 12.65 12.17
C ARG A 302 26.88 12.33 10.74
N GLY A 303 26.07 12.66 9.75
CA GLY A 303 26.37 12.43 8.33
C GLY A 303 26.57 10.96 7.96
N LEU A 304 25.96 10.01 8.71
CA LEU A 304 26.24 8.59 8.54
C LEU A 304 25.43 7.93 7.42
N VAL A 305 24.29 8.53 7.04
CA VAL A 305 23.36 8.00 6.04
C VAL A 305 22.87 9.13 5.14
N TYR A 306 22.45 8.78 3.92
CA TYR A 306 21.69 9.69 3.06
C TYR A 306 20.22 9.72 3.46
N SER A 307 19.66 8.56 3.81
CA SER A 307 18.27 8.44 4.27
C SER A 307 18.16 7.40 5.38
N VAL A 308 17.25 7.64 6.31
CA VAL A 308 16.79 6.70 7.34
C VAL A 308 15.32 6.93 7.58
N TYR A 309 14.55 5.84 7.73
CA TYR A 309 13.09 5.93 7.81
C TYR A 309 12.51 4.81 8.65
N SER A 310 11.25 4.99 9.06
CA SER A 310 10.42 3.93 9.62
C SER A 310 8.96 4.05 9.17
N TYR A 311 8.26 2.92 9.09
CA TYR A 311 6.86 2.81 8.69
C TYR A 311 6.12 1.76 9.51
N LEU A 312 4.80 1.92 9.60
CA LEU A 312 3.87 0.92 10.09
C LEU A 312 3.26 0.19 8.87
N TYR A 313 3.67 -1.05 8.67
CA TYR A 313 3.15 -1.90 7.59
C TYR A 313 1.95 -2.70 8.08
N ARG A 314 0.95 -2.80 7.23
CA ARG A 314 -0.29 -3.51 7.51
C ARG A 314 -0.61 -4.44 6.33
N TYR A 315 -0.55 -5.73 6.57
CA TYR A 315 -1.10 -6.76 5.72
C TYR A 315 -2.36 -7.32 6.40
N ASP A 316 -3.27 -7.89 5.64
CA ASP A 316 -4.52 -8.42 6.21
C ASP A 316 -4.28 -9.43 7.35
N LYS A 317 -3.21 -10.21 7.25
CA LYS A 317 -2.90 -11.30 8.19
C LYS A 317 -1.70 -11.03 9.09
N TYR A 318 -1.04 -9.88 8.96
CA TYR A 318 0.10 -9.51 9.80
C TYR A 318 0.41 -8.03 9.73
N ASN A 319 0.69 -7.44 10.88
CA ASN A 319 1.12 -6.05 11.00
C ASN A 319 2.52 -5.99 11.59
N PHE A 320 3.38 -5.13 11.05
CA PHE A 320 4.74 -4.97 11.54
C PHE A 320 5.21 -3.51 11.44
N PHE A 321 6.09 -3.13 12.36
CA PHE A 321 6.87 -1.91 12.31
C PHE A 321 8.17 -2.23 11.56
N SER A 322 8.58 -1.40 10.64
CA SER A 322 9.82 -1.60 9.89
C SER A 322 10.47 -0.29 9.52
N GLY A 323 11.74 -0.34 9.25
CA GLY A 323 12.49 0.79 8.74
C GLY A 323 13.80 0.36 8.09
N GLY A 324 14.53 1.34 7.59
CA GLY A 324 15.79 1.07 6.93
C GLY A 324 16.70 2.28 6.83
N ALA A 325 17.97 2.01 6.52
CA ALA A 325 18.99 2.99 6.23
C ALA A 325 20.04 2.39 5.27
N GLN A 326 20.77 3.26 4.57
CA GLN A 326 21.91 2.86 3.77
C GLN A 326 23.14 3.66 4.20
N THR A 327 24.26 2.96 4.45
CA THR A 327 25.46 3.57 5.01
C THR A 327 26.75 2.90 4.48
N SER A 328 27.90 3.53 4.67
CA SER A 328 29.17 2.91 4.38
C SER A 328 29.44 1.71 5.29
N ASN A 329 30.25 0.74 4.80
CA ASN A 329 30.48 -0.54 5.49
C ASN A 329 31.07 -0.38 6.91
N GLU A 330 31.92 0.62 7.12
CA GLU A 330 32.52 0.95 8.42
C GLU A 330 31.53 1.55 9.43
N ASN A 331 30.43 2.15 8.96
CA ASN A 331 29.46 2.81 9.82
C ASN A 331 28.26 1.95 10.25
N VAL A 332 28.12 0.74 9.71
CA VAL A 332 26.96 -0.15 9.95
C VAL A 332 26.67 -0.35 11.44
N VAL A 333 27.69 -0.71 12.21
CA VAL A 333 27.55 -0.96 13.66
C VAL A 333 27.11 0.29 14.40
N LYS A 334 27.66 1.45 14.03
CA LYS A 334 27.32 2.75 14.63
C LYS A 334 25.88 3.14 14.33
N VAL A 335 25.43 2.96 13.07
CA VAL A 335 24.05 3.27 12.65
C VAL A 335 23.07 2.36 13.38
N ILE A 336 23.29 1.04 13.45
CA ILE A 336 22.43 0.12 14.19
C ILE A 336 22.32 0.53 15.67
N LYS A 337 23.45 0.88 16.32
CA LYS A 337 23.45 1.33 17.72
C LYS A 337 22.63 2.59 17.92
N ILE A 338 22.71 3.56 17.01
CA ILE A 338 21.94 4.81 17.10
C ILE A 338 20.45 4.52 16.90
N ILE A 339 20.07 3.73 15.88
CA ILE A 339 18.68 3.34 15.66
C ILE A 339 18.12 2.65 16.90
N LYS A 340 18.80 1.60 17.42
CA LYS A 340 18.39 0.93 18.66
C LYS A 340 18.27 1.92 19.84
N GLY A 341 19.21 2.83 19.97
CA GLY A 341 19.20 3.85 21.00
C GLY A 341 17.97 4.77 20.95
N GLU A 342 17.57 5.21 19.74
CA GLU A 342 16.36 6.05 19.58
C GLU A 342 15.09 5.25 19.85
N LEU A 343 14.98 4.00 19.40
CA LEU A 343 13.84 3.13 19.74
C LEU A 343 13.67 2.98 21.26
N ILE A 344 14.77 2.70 21.96
CA ILE A 344 14.79 2.57 23.42
C ILE A 344 14.44 3.92 24.12
N LYS A 345 14.93 5.04 23.60
CA LYS A 345 14.60 6.36 24.16
C LYS A 345 13.11 6.64 24.06
N VAL A 346 12.50 6.39 22.88
CA VAL A 346 11.04 6.58 22.70
C VAL A 346 10.27 5.62 23.60
N LYS A 347 10.68 4.35 23.70
CA LYS A 347 10.06 3.37 24.61
C LYS A 347 10.11 3.82 26.07
N LYS A 348 11.27 4.26 26.56
CA LYS A 348 11.47 4.59 27.99
C LYS A 348 10.99 5.98 28.36
N LYS A 349 11.27 6.99 27.51
CA LYS A 349 11.03 8.40 27.83
C LYS A 349 9.83 9.02 27.10
N GLY A 350 9.31 8.34 26.06
CA GLY A 350 8.30 8.91 25.18
C GLY A 350 8.88 9.96 24.22
N VAL A 351 8.05 10.92 23.87
CA VAL A 351 8.36 12.09 23.03
C VAL A 351 8.15 13.36 23.82
N THR A 352 8.66 14.50 23.34
CA THR A 352 8.43 15.80 23.97
C THR A 352 7.07 16.38 23.56
N GLU A 353 6.55 17.35 24.32
CA GLU A 353 5.33 18.09 23.96
C GLU A 353 5.48 18.83 22.63
N GLU A 354 6.64 19.39 22.38
CA GLU A 354 6.94 20.09 21.14
C GLU A 354 6.92 19.15 19.93
N GLU A 355 7.56 17.97 20.02
CA GLU A 355 7.51 16.95 18.97
C GLU A 355 6.08 16.48 18.70
N LEU A 356 5.30 16.25 19.77
CA LEU A 356 3.90 15.86 19.65
C LEU A 356 3.07 16.94 18.94
N LYS A 357 3.20 18.19 19.37
CA LYS A 357 2.50 19.34 18.78
C LYS A 357 2.86 19.51 17.29
N ASN A 358 4.15 19.48 16.97
CA ASN A 358 4.62 19.65 15.60
C ASN A 358 4.15 18.50 14.70
N ALA A 359 4.19 17.26 15.18
CA ALA A 359 3.71 16.08 14.45
C ALA A 359 2.21 16.17 14.17
N LYS A 360 1.38 16.51 15.16
CA LYS A 360 -0.06 16.72 14.98
C LYS A 360 -0.35 17.78 13.93
N ASN A 361 0.26 18.96 14.07
CA ASN A 361 0.08 20.06 13.14
C ASN A 361 0.42 19.65 11.69
N TYR A 362 1.53 18.98 11.51
CA TYR A 362 1.91 18.54 10.16
C TYR A 362 0.94 17.49 9.60
N LEU A 363 0.63 16.45 10.38
CA LEU A 363 -0.24 15.36 9.94
C LEU A 363 -1.66 15.83 9.61
N ILE A 364 -2.16 16.86 10.32
CA ILE A 364 -3.47 17.45 10.07
C ILE A 364 -3.40 18.34 8.84
N ASN A 365 -2.49 19.30 8.80
CA ASN A 365 -2.47 20.32 7.75
C ASN A 365 -2.01 19.81 6.40
N SER A 366 -1.10 18.82 6.36
CA SER A 366 -0.64 18.23 5.09
C SER A 366 -1.65 17.26 4.46
N TYR A 367 -2.71 16.90 5.17
CA TYR A 367 -3.68 15.91 4.69
C TYR A 367 -4.42 16.37 3.44
N VAL A 368 -4.76 17.65 3.38
CA VAL A 368 -5.45 18.25 2.22
C VAL A 368 -4.67 18.10 0.92
N LEU A 369 -3.34 18.15 0.99
CA LEU A 369 -2.47 17.99 -0.18
C LEU A 369 -2.55 16.58 -0.81
N ARG A 370 -3.22 15.64 -0.14
CA ARG A 370 -3.47 14.28 -0.64
C ARG A 370 -4.81 14.15 -1.36
N LEU A 371 -5.58 15.24 -1.45
CA LEU A 371 -6.93 15.27 -2.03
C LEU A 371 -6.96 16.10 -3.33
N ASP A 372 -5.83 16.32 -3.96
CA ASP A 372 -5.66 17.24 -5.09
C ASP A 372 -6.16 16.69 -6.45
N SER A 373 -6.62 15.43 -6.49
CA SER A 373 -7.16 14.82 -7.71
C SER A 373 -8.17 13.71 -7.42
N ASN A 374 -9.14 13.52 -8.33
CA ASN A 374 -10.12 12.44 -8.24
C ASN A 374 -9.49 11.06 -8.08
N ASN A 375 -8.34 10.83 -8.73
CA ASN A 375 -7.59 9.57 -8.61
C ASN A 375 -7.06 9.34 -7.18
N LYS A 376 -6.53 10.38 -6.52
CA LYS A 376 -6.06 10.29 -5.13
C LYS A 376 -7.22 10.17 -4.15
N VAL A 377 -8.31 10.90 -4.38
CA VAL A 377 -9.52 10.81 -3.57
C VAL A 377 -10.09 9.39 -3.64
N ALA A 378 -10.31 8.84 -4.84
CA ALA A 378 -10.80 7.46 -5.00
C ALA A 378 -9.88 6.43 -4.33
N SER A 379 -8.55 6.59 -4.45
CA SER A 379 -7.59 5.70 -3.77
C SER A 379 -7.68 5.79 -2.25
N MET A 380 -7.89 6.98 -1.71
CA MET A 380 -8.04 7.19 -0.27
C MET A 380 -9.33 6.59 0.25
N LEU A 381 -10.45 6.76 -0.47
CA LEU A 381 -11.73 6.14 -0.15
C LEU A 381 -11.60 4.61 -0.12
N LEU A 382 -11.01 4.02 -1.16
CA LEU A 382 -10.80 2.58 -1.27
C LEU A 382 -9.99 2.04 -0.09
N ASN A 383 -8.84 2.67 0.21
CA ASN A 383 -7.98 2.25 1.31
C ASN A 383 -8.68 2.35 2.66
N THR A 384 -9.47 3.41 2.88
CA THR A 384 -10.24 3.61 4.11
C THR A 384 -11.32 2.56 4.28
N GLN A 385 -12.03 2.21 3.18
CA GLN A 385 -13.02 1.15 3.15
C GLN A 385 -12.39 -0.23 3.43
N MET A 386 -11.24 -0.53 2.82
CA MET A 386 -10.49 -1.78 3.05
C MET A 386 -9.94 -1.87 4.47
N ASP A 387 -9.64 -0.75 5.11
CA ASP A 387 -9.24 -0.68 6.53
C ASP A 387 -10.42 -0.98 7.49
N GLY A 388 -11.63 -1.19 6.98
CA GLY A 388 -12.84 -1.46 7.78
C GLY A 388 -13.36 -0.23 8.52
N LEU A 389 -13.04 0.98 8.05
CA LEU A 389 -13.54 2.22 8.64
C LEU A 389 -14.85 2.67 7.97
N ASN A 390 -15.58 3.55 8.63
CA ASN A 390 -16.81 4.13 8.11
C ASN A 390 -16.53 5.44 7.34
N THR A 391 -17.51 5.94 6.61
CA THR A 391 -17.41 7.21 5.86
C THR A 391 -17.17 8.43 6.75
N ASP A 392 -17.65 8.41 8.00
CA ASP A 392 -17.40 9.45 8.99
C ASP A 392 -15.92 9.61 9.43
N PHE A 393 -15.07 8.67 9.00
CA PHE A 393 -13.64 8.74 9.23
C PHE A 393 -13.04 10.05 8.72
N PHE A 394 -13.47 10.55 7.58
CA PHE A 394 -12.91 11.76 6.96
C PHE A 394 -13.20 13.02 7.79
N GLU A 395 -14.30 13.03 8.51
CA GLU A 395 -14.66 14.10 9.47
C GLU A 395 -13.88 13.95 10.78
N LYS A 396 -13.81 12.72 11.31
CA LYS A 396 -13.24 12.43 12.64
C LYS A 396 -11.72 12.25 12.66
N ARG A 397 -11.07 12.11 11.50
CA ARG A 397 -9.63 11.81 11.41
C ARG A 397 -8.77 12.80 12.21
N ASN A 398 -9.05 14.07 12.08
CA ASN A 398 -8.27 15.10 12.76
C ASN A 398 -8.47 15.04 14.27
N ASP A 399 -9.66 14.69 14.74
CA ASP A 399 -9.94 14.51 16.18
C ASP A 399 -9.17 13.31 16.72
N TYR A 400 -9.09 12.20 15.98
CA TYR A 400 -8.26 11.05 16.37
C TYR A 400 -6.77 11.42 16.52
N ILE A 401 -6.24 12.29 15.67
CA ILE A 401 -4.85 12.75 15.78
C ILE A 401 -4.71 13.74 16.95
N ASN A 402 -5.66 14.66 17.11
CA ASN A 402 -5.64 15.66 18.18
C ASN A 402 -5.78 15.03 19.57
N SER A 403 -6.52 13.93 19.70
CA SER A 403 -6.72 13.24 20.98
C SER A 403 -5.48 12.49 21.50
N VAL A 404 -4.45 12.25 20.65
CA VAL A 404 -3.24 11.53 21.05
C VAL A 404 -2.51 12.28 22.16
N SER A 405 -2.24 11.61 23.29
CA SER A 405 -1.48 12.16 24.42
C SER A 405 -0.04 11.62 24.47
N LEU A 406 0.82 12.28 25.27
CA LEU A 406 2.18 11.78 25.55
C LEU A 406 2.15 10.41 26.22
N GLU A 407 1.16 10.17 27.08
CA GLU A 407 0.96 8.90 27.77
C GLU A 407 0.60 7.79 26.76
N ASP A 408 -0.29 8.06 25.82
CA ASP A 408 -0.69 7.10 24.78
C ASP A 408 0.49 6.72 23.88
N ILE A 409 1.34 7.70 23.53
CA ILE A 409 2.57 7.42 22.78
C ILE A 409 3.49 6.50 23.58
N LYS A 410 3.67 6.76 24.88
CA LYS A 410 4.51 5.93 25.75
C LYS A 410 3.96 4.52 25.90
N LYS A 411 2.63 4.37 26.03
CA LYS A 411 1.96 3.06 26.07
C LYS A 411 2.18 2.27 24.78
N VAL A 412 1.95 2.87 23.63
CA VAL A 412 2.11 2.19 22.34
C VAL A 412 3.58 1.91 22.02
N ALA A 413 4.50 2.81 22.38
CA ALA A 413 5.94 2.60 22.22
C ALA A 413 6.42 1.35 22.98
N SER A 414 5.91 1.14 24.20
CA SER A 414 6.23 -0.05 24.99
C SER A 414 5.75 -1.35 24.35
N ARG A 415 4.71 -1.31 23.53
CA ARG A 415 4.14 -2.47 22.81
C ARG A 415 4.86 -2.78 21.50
N ILE A 416 5.34 -1.75 20.79
CA ILE A 416 5.87 -1.86 19.41
C ILE A 416 7.39 -1.83 19.40
N LEU A 417 8.01 -0.97 20.21
CA LEU A 417 9.46 -0.73 20.20
C LEU A 417 10.19 -1.59 21.24
N ASP A 418 9.84 -2.87 21.32
CA ASP A 418 10.57 -3.79 22.20
C ASP A 418 11.88 -4.25 21.53
N GLU A 419 12.99 -3.80 22.09
CA GLU A 419 14.33 -4.10 21.60
C GLU A 419 14.67 -5.60 21.53
N ASN A 420 13.95 -6.44 22.28
CA ASN A 420 14.08 -7.89 22.26
C ASN A 420 13.23 -8.54 21.13
N GLN A 421 12.41 -7.76 20.46
CA GLN A 421 11.54 -8.19 19.37
C GLN A 421 11.77 -7.37 18.09
N ILE A 422 12.99 -6.90 17.87
CA ILE A 422 13.38 -6.21 16.64
C ILE A 422 14.61 -6.89 16.05
N PHE A 423 14.46 -7.46 14.86
CA PHE A 423 15.60 -7.95 14.11
C PHE A 423 16.19 -6.90 13.18
N PHE A 424 17.45 -7.07 12.82
CA PHE A 424 18.12 -6.30 11.78
C PHE A 424 18.60 -7.23 10.68
N LEU A 425 18.44 -6.82 9.44
CA LEU A 425 19.01 -7.45 8.25
C LEU A 425 20.01 -6.48 7.64
N VAL A 426 21.24 -6.94 7.45
CA VAL A 426 22.33 -6.19 6.81
C VAL A 426 22.70 -6.89 5.51
N ILE A 427 22.74 -6.15 4.42
CA ILE A 427 23.24 -6.62 3.12
C ILE A 427 24.43 -5.76 2.73
N GLY A 428 25.60 -6.35 2.61
CA GLY A 428 26.84 -5.64 2.31
C GLY A 428 28.08 -6.34 2.89
N ASN A 429 29.14 -5.57 3.11
CA ASN A 429 30.38 -6.06 3.68
C ASN A 429 30.80 -5.25 4.93
N PRO A 430 29.96 -5.25 6.00
CA PRO A 430 30.22 -4.46 7.19
C PRO A 430 31.48 -4.86 7.91
N ILE A 431 32.15 -3.87 8.55
CA ILE A 431 33.33 -4.09 9.40
C ILE A 431 32.87 -4.27 10.84
N ASP A 432 33.44 -5.22 11.57
CA ASP A 432 33.25 -5.47 13.01
C ASP A 432 31.81 -5.78 13.47
N LEU A 433 30.96 -6.24 12.58
CA LEU A 433 29.60 -6.69 12.97
C LEU A 433 29.72 -8.05 13.69
N LYS A 434 29.35 -8.09 14.99
CA LYS A 434 29.39 -9.28 15.86
C LYS A 434 27.99 -9.78 16.19
N ASN A 435 27.86 -11.03 16.66
CA ASN A 435 26.61 -11.69 17.05
C ASN A 435 25.62 -11.72 15.89
N ILE A 436 26.04 -12.28 14.77
CA ILE A 436 25.29 -12.31 13.51
C ILE A 436 24.90 -13.73 13.11
N ASN A 437 23.72 -13.85 12.50
CA ASN A 437 23.31 -15.02 11.74
C ASN A 437 23.63 -14.76 10.25
N LYS A 438 24.53 -15.56 9.68
CA LYS A 438 24.83 -15.48 8.24
C LYS A 438 23.73 -16.17 7.45
N ILE A 439 23.27 -15.55 6.34
CA ILE A 439 22.22 -16.06 5.45
C ILE A 439 22.63 -15.88 3.98
#